data_3ec7ace04b3ca00667f041a669d2bf9d
#
_entry.id   3ec7ace04b3ca00667f041a669d2bf9d
#
_cell.length_a   1.000
_cell.length_b   1.000
_cell.length_c   1.000
_cell.angle_alpha   90.00
_cell.angle_beta   90.00
_cell.angle_gamma   90.00
#
_symmetry.space_group_name_H-M   'P 1'
#
loop_
_entity.id
_entity.type
_entity.pdbx_description
1 polymer ?
#
loop_
_entity_poly.entity_id
_entity_poly.type
_entity_poly.pdbx_seq_one_letter_code
_entity_poly.pdbx_strand_id
1 'polypeptide(L)'
;MADRKPPFVWMLVARAGTLVMGILASVVVARALPPEGRGTYYMAVTVATAALSLGHLSVEQAQTALWSEKGHRSSLDSNSVPLGLGVGTAAAVAAVGLGLLFQGHGNMPDIWLLVTACAGVPMGMGVLYGTNITLLRDRTHVAGWAMLTSAAAQCLCLIVFGVTGLLSVWTVVAAWAASYAVSLGVLTAAGGVTVRRPDLRLARATCLKGLRFHAGSAAAYLLLRSDVFLLNALAGPHDVGIYTLAVTLAEMSRLAVDVFAQVTLSLQFDDTAGDSAVVTARIIRFMVLLGVASAVTTVVAVSAVVTPLYGQAYADTATLVAWLVPGVVLLSAGRPLSSFLLRARMSRVVVLPSLTALVVNVGLNAALIPAWGAVGCAIASTVAYTSLIALQVAYFSRTSGIGWRCLLPTGAEATRFTTEVKRRCRQLHLGRAA
;
A
#
# COMPACT_ATOMS: atom_id res chain seq x y z
N MET A 1 -21.21 24.90 20.02
CA MET A 1 -21.01 23.89 18.94
C MET A 1 -19.51 23.89 18.64
N ALA A 2 -18.77 22.91 19.19
CA ALA A 2 -17.34 22.81 18.99
C ALA A 2 -17.02 22.51 17.52
N ASP A 3 -16.04 23.25 17.02
CA ASP A 3 -15.49 23.20 15.65
C ASP A 3 -15.04 21.76 15.30
N ARG A 4 -15.97 20.91 14.86
CA ARG A 4 -15.62 19.57 14.37
C ARG A 4 -14.97 19.75 13.01
N LYS A 5 -13.62 19.76 13.00
CA LYS A 5 -12.85 19.64 11.75
C LYS A 5 -13.47 18.51 10.89
N PRO A 6 -13.64 18.75 9.60
CA PRO A 6 -14.28 17.75 8.73
C PRO A 6 -13.57 16.39 8.86
N PRO A 7 -14.31 15.27 8.88
CA PRO A 7 -13.78 13.90 9.11
C PRO A 7 -12.57 13.56 8.21
N PHE A 8 -12.52 14.15 7.03
CA PHE A 8 -11.44 14.03 6.06
C PHE A 8 -10.09 14.59 6.56
N VAL A 9 -10.08 15.74 7.23
CA VAL A 9 -8.84 16.37 7.73
C VAL A 9 -8.17 15.49 8.78
N TRP A 10 -8.97 14.89 9.66
CA TRP A 10 -8.45 13.98 10.68
C TRP A 10 -7.80 12.72 10.10
N MET A 11 -8.42 12.10 9.09
CA MET A 11 -7.85 10.94 8.41
C MET A 11 -6.53 11.30 7.69
N LEU A 12 -6.45 12.50 7.12
CA LEU A 12 -5.22 13.00 6.48
C LEU A 12 -4.10 13.19 7.50
N VAL A 13 -4.40 13.77 8.66
CA VAL A 13 -3.44 13.95 9.77
C VAL A 13 -2.95 12.59 10.28
N ALA A 14 -3.87 11.64 10.47
CA ALA A 14 -3.51 10.29 10.91
C ALA A 14 -2.59 9.58 9.89
N ARG A 15 -2.88 9.68 8.60
CA ARG A 15 -2.03 9.13 7.53
C ARG A 15 -0.65 9.80 7.49
N ALA A 16 -0.59 11.13 7.58
CA ALA A 16 0.68 11.85 7.62
C ALA A 16 1.52 11.45 8.84
N GLY A 17 0.89 11.36 10.02
CA GLY A 17 1.55 10.89 11.24
C GLY A 17 2.08 9.47 11.13
N THR A 18 1.30 8.55 10.58
CA THR A 18 1.73 7.15 10.33
C THR A 18 2.94 7.09 9.39
N LEU A 19 2.96 7.91 8.35
CA LEU A 19 4.10 8.01 7.43
C LEU A 19 5.37 8.50 8.14
N VAL A 20 5.27 9.56 8.92
CA VAL A 20 6.40 10.09 9.69
C VAL A 20 6.95 9.03 10.64
N MET A 21 6.06 8.34 11.39
CA MET A 21 6.47 7.23 12.28
C MET A 21 7.11 6.08 11.51
N GLY A 22 6.59 5.73 10.32
CA GLY A 22 7.16 4.71 9.46
C GLY A 22 8.56 5.06 8.95
N ILE A 23 8.80 6.32 8.58
CA ILE A 23 10.13 6.79 8.18
C ILE A 23 11.10 6.71 9.36
N LEU A 24 10.72 7.22 10.54
CA LEU A 24 11.55 7.17 11.74
C LEU A 24 11.89 5.72 12.11
N ALA A 25 10.91 4.83 12.14
CA ALA A 25 11.10 3.41 12.38
C ALA A 25 12.07 2.79 11.35
N SER A 26 11.91 3.13 10.07
CA SER A 26 12.78 2.66 8.98
C SER A 26 14.24 3.11 9.16
N VAL A 27 14.47 4.35 9.59
CA VAL A 27 15.82 4.88 9.87
C VAL A 27 16.43 4.16 11.08
N VAL A 28 15.69 4.00 12.18
CA VAL A 28 16.17 3.29 13.37
C VAL A 28 16.58 1.87 13.03
N VAL A 29 15.75 1.15 12.29
CA VAL A 29 16.05 -0.23 11.89
C VAL A 29 17.27 -0.30 10.97
N ALA A 30 17.40 0.59 9.98
CA ALA A 30 18.51 0.57 9.04
C ALA A 30 19.83 1.00 9.68
N ARG A 31 19.79 1.81 10.76
CA ARG A 31 20.99 2.17 11.52
C ARG A 31 21.46 1.04 12.44
N ALA A 32 20.56 0.19 12.89
CA ALA A 32 20.86 -0.87 13.84
C ALA A 32 21.10 -2.23 13.16
N LEU A 33 20.51 -2.48 11.99
CA LEU A 33 20.63 -3.75 11.26
C LEU A 33 21.35 -3.55 9.93
N PRO A 34 22.28 -4.47 9.56
CA PRO A 34 22.83 -4.53 8.21
C PRO A 34 21.74 -4.88 7.19
N PRO A 35 21.99 -4.67 5.86
CA PRO A 35 21.01 -4.99 4.81
C PRO A 35 20.47 -6.41 4.88
N GLU A 36 21.28 -7.43 5.19
CA GLU A 36 20.82 -8.82 5.35
C GLU A 36 19.80 -8.97 6.47
N GLY A 37 20.08 -8.38 7.64
CA GLY A 37 19.14 -8.41 8.77
C GLY A 37 17.84 -7.70 8.45
N ARG A 38 17.93 -6.56 7.73
CA ARG A 38 16.76 -5.85 7.22
C ARG A 38 15.97 -6.70 6.22
N GLY A 39 16.63 -7.37 5.28
CA GLY A 39 16.00 -8.25 4.30
C GLY A 39 15.30 -9.43 4.95
N THR A 40 15.96 -10.06 5.94
CA THR A 40 15.40 -11.21 6.67
C THR A 40 14.10 -10.83 7.41
N TYR A 41 14.10 -9.72 8.17
CA TYR A 41 12.86 -9.32 8.83
C TYR A 41 11.78 -8.93 7.82
N TYR A 42 12.17 -8.21 6.76
CA TYR A 42 11.21 -7.76 5.76
C TYR A 42 10.58 -8.95 5.03
N MET A 43 11.35 -10.00 4.74
CA MET A 43 10.83 -11.24 4.16
C MET A 43 9.82 -11.91 5.10
N ALA A 44 10.12 -12.02 6.40
CA ALA A 44 9.18 -12.58 7.38
C ALA A 44 7.87 -11.76 7.44
N VAL A 45 7.97 -10.43 7.47
CA VAL A 45 6.81 -9.52 7.42
C VAL A 45 6.08 -9.64 6.08
N THR A 46 6.79 -9.84 4.96
CA THR A 46 6.16 -10.01 3.64
C THR A 46 5.34 -11.30 3.58
N VAL A 47 5.82 -12.41 4.15
CA VAL A 47 5.04 -13.65 4.28
C VAL A 47 3.78 -13.41 5.11
N ALA A 48 3.89 -12.74 6.26
CA ALA A 48 2.74 -12.44 7.10
C ALA A 48 1.75 -11.48 6.43
N THR A 49 2.23 -10.46 5.70
CA THR A 49 1.35 -9.56 4.93
C THR A 49 0.75 -10.25 3.71
N ALA A 50 1.43 -11.25 3.13
CA ALA A 50 0.85 -12.11 2.11
C ALA A 50 -0.30 -12.96 2.68
N ALA A 51 -0.14 -13.53 3.88
CA ALA A 51 -1.21 -14.23 4.57
C ALA A 51 -2.41 -13.31 4.85
N LEU A 52 -2.19 -12.05 5.26
CA LEU A 52 -3.25 -11.04 5.41
C LEU A 52 -3.93 -10.77 4.06
N SER A 53 -3.15 -10.46 3.02
CA SER A 53 -3.67 -9.96 1.74
C SER A 53 -4.23 -11.05 0.84
N LEU A 54 -3.79 -12.30 0.96
CA LEU A 54 -4.34 -13.44 0.24
C LEU A 54 -5.38 -14.19 1.07
N GLY A 55 -5.37 -14.02 2.40
CA GLY A 55 -6.31 -14.67 3.31
C GLY A 55 -7.56 -13.86 3.64
N HIS A 56 -7.61 -12.53 3.38
CA HIS A 56 -8.73 -11.69 3.82
C HIS A 56 -10.06 -11.94 3.11
N LEU A 57 -10.09 -12.78 2.08
CA LEU A 57 -11.28 -13.19 1.34
C LEU A 57 -12.16 -12.02 0.85
N SER A 58 -11.61 -10.80 0.80
CA SER A 58 -12.33 -9.55 0.50
C SER A 58 -13.61 -9.34 1.31
N VAL A 59 -13.59 -9.76 2.58
CA VAL A 59 -14.71 -9.65 3.51
C VAL A 59 -15.13 -8.20 3.70
N GLU A 60 -14.19 -7.24 3.71
CA GLU A 60 -14.48 -5.80 3.82
C GLU A 60 -15.34 -5.29 2.65
N GLN A 61 -15.15 -5.83 1.44
CA GLN A 61 -15.99 -5.49 0.28
C GLN A 61 -17.40 -6.08 0.44
N ALA A 62 -17.50 -7.32 0.94
CA ALA A 62 -18.77 -7.92 1.25
C ALA A 62 -19.52 -7.22 2.39
N GLN A 63 -18.81 -6.78 3.45
CA GLN A 63 -19.36 -5.95 4.53
C GLN A 63 -19.97 -4.68 3.96
N THR A 64 -19.22 -3.97 3.11
CA THR A 64 -19.70 -2.74 2.45
C THR A 64 -20.95 -2.99 1.63
N ALA A 65 -20.97 -4.08 0.83
CA ALA A 65 -22.14 -4.44 0.00
C ALA A 65 -23.36 -4.88 0.82
N LEU A 66 -23.17 -5.48 2.01
CA LEU A 66 -24.25 -5.91 2.90
C LEU A 66 -24.72 -4.80 3.87
N TRP A 67 -23.93 -3.74 4.03
CA TRP A 67 -24.25 -2.64 4.95
C TRP A 67 -25.49 -1.86 4.59
N SER A 68 -25.89 -1.88 3.30
CA SER A 68 -27.14 -1.28 2.83
C SER A 68 -28.38 -1.92 3.47
N GLU A 69 -28.29 -3.20 3.85
CA GLU A 69 -29.36 -3.95 4.50
C GLU A 69 -29.35 -3.68 6.01
N LYS A 70 -30.25 -2.79 6.48
CA LYS A 70 -30.27 -2.31 7.88
C LYS A 70 -30.30 -3.44 8.91
N GLY A 71 -31.00 -4.56 8.63
CA GLY A 71 -31.10 -5.72 9.52
C GLY A 71 -29.76 -6.44 9.76
N HIS A 72 -28.80 -6.33 8.85
CA HIS A 72 -27.50 -6.99 8.96
C HIS A 72 -26.44 -6.18 9.70
N ARG A 73 -26.63 -4.87 9.90
CA ARG A 73 -25.58 -3.97 10.43
C ARG A 73 -25.05 -4.38 11.80
N SER A 74 -25.95 -4.74 12.73
CA SER A 74 -25.56 -5.17 14.08
C SER A 74 -24.74 -6.47 14.06
N SER A 75 -25.17 -7.44 13.25
CA SER A 75 -24.48 -8.73 13.11
C SER A 75 -23.17 -8.60 12.33
N LEU A 76 -23.08 -7.72 11.32
CA LEU A 76 -21.83 -7.41 10.62
C LEU A 76 -20.79 -6.78 11.56
N ASP A 77 -21.25 -5.86 12.43
CA ASP A 77 -20.41 -5.22 13.45
C ASP A 77 -19.88 -6.27 14.44
N SER A 78 -20.75 -7.06 15.05
CA SER A 78 -20.35 -8.07 16.03
C SER A 78 -19.53 -9.22 15.44
N ASN A 79 -19.67 -9.51 14.14
CA ASN A 79 -18.90 -10.53 13.44
C ASN A 79 -17.49 -10.05 13.06
N SER A 80 -17.24 -8.74 12.93
CA SER A 80 -16.02 -8.21 12.31
C SER A 80 -14.74 -8.73 12.99
N VAL A 81 -14.62 -8.61 14.30
CA VAL A 81 -13.43 -9.04 15.05
C VAL A 81 -13.34 -10.56 15.15
N PRO A 82 -14.38 -11.31 15.61
CA PRO A 82 -14.28 -12.77 15.69
C PRO A 82 -13.99 -13.43 14.34
N LEU A 83 -14.63 -12.95 13.27
CA LEU A 83 -14.39 -13.46 11.92
C LEU A 83 -12.95 -13.16 11.48
N GLY A 84 -12.45 -11.94 11.74
CA GLY A 84 -11.08 -11.57 11.44
C GLY A 84 -10.07 -12.43 12.16
N LEU A 85 -10.27 -12.68 13.47
CA LEU A 85 -9.41 -13.56 14.24
C LEU A 85 -9.43 -15.00 13.68
N GLY A 86 -10.61 -15.54 13.36
CA GLY A 86 -10.73 -16.91 12.83
C GLY A 86 -10.10 -17.07 11.44
N VAL A 87 -10.44 -16.19 10.51
CA VAL A 87 -9.87 -16.20 9.14
C VAL A 87 -8.37 -15.92 9.17
N GLY A 88 -7.94 -14.96 10.00
CA GLY A 88 -6.54 -14.64 10.19
C GLY A 88 -5.72 -15.78 10.78
N THR A 89 -6.28 -16.53 11.74
CA THR A 89 -5.61 -17.74 12.29
C THR A 89 -5.45 -18.81 11.21
N ALA A 90 -6.49 -19.07 10.41
CA ALA A 90 -6.39 -20.01 9.31
C ALA A 90 -5.35 -19.58 8.27
N ALA A 91 -5.29 -18.31 7.93
CA ALA A 91 -4.29 -17.76 7.02
C ALA A 91 -2.87 -17.83 7.60
N ALA A 92 -2.70 -17.54 8.89
CA ALA A 92 -1.42 -17.66 9.59
C ALA A 92 -0.90 -19.10 9.59
N VAL A 93 -1.76 -20.07 9.94
CA VAL A 93 -1.41 -21.50 9.93
C VAL A 93 -1.03 -21.95 8.52
N ALA A 94 -1.78 -21.55 7.50
CA ALA A 94 -1.45 -21.86 6.11
C ALA A 94 -0.10 -21.26 5.69
N ALA A 95 0.19 -20.02 6.07
CA ALA A 95 1.46 -19.35 5.74
C ALA A 95 2.66 -20.01 6.46
N VAL A 96 2.52 -20.36 7.72
CA VAL A 96 3.54 -21.11 8.47
C VAL A 96 3.74 -22.51 7.88
N GLY A 97 2.64 -23.20 7.53
CA GLY A 97 2.70 -24.52 6.87
C GLY A 97 3.43 -24.47 5.52
N LEU A 98 3.14 -23.44 4.70
CA LEU A 98 3.91 -23.20 3.47
C LEU A 98 5.37 -22.87 3.76
N GLY A 99 5.63 -22.03 4.78
CA GLY A 99 6.99 -21.72 5.22
C GLY A 99 7.80 -22.97 5.59
N LEU A 100 7.17 -23.93 6.27
CA LEU A 100 7.79 -25.23 6.58
C LEU A 100 8.16 -26.03 5.34
N LEU A 101 7.31 -26.03 4.31
CA LEU A 101 7.58 -26.75 3.05
C LEU A 101 8.77 -26.16 2.29
N PHE A 102 9.00 -24.85 2.44
CA PHE A 102 10.10 -24.14 1.78
C PHE A 102 11.34 -23.92 2.67
N GLN A 103 11.37 -24.47 3.91
CA GLN A 103 12.56 -24.42 4.75
C GLN A 103 13.76 -25.07 4.06
N GLY A 104 14.89 -24.36 4.08
CA GLY A 104 16.11 -24.78 3.38
C GLY A 104 16.13 -24.48 1.87
N HIS A 105 15.10 -23.86 1.32
CA HIS A 105 15.04 -23.44 -0.06
C HIS A 105 14.86 -21.92 -0.17
N GLY A 106 15.53 -21.29 -1.14
CA GLY A 106 15.26 -19.90 -1.52
C GLY A 106 15.45 -18.86 -0.42
N ASN A 107 16.43 -19.02 0.47
CA ASN A 107 16.77 -18.08 1.53
C ASN A 107 15.58 -17.71 2.46
N MET A 108 14.69 -18.67 2.74
CA MET A 108 13.55 -18.45 3.65
C MET A 108 14.04 -18.16 5.07
N PRO A 109 13.40 -17.20 5.77
CA PRO A 109 13.69 -16.92 7.17
C PRO A 109 13.44 -18.15 8.05
N ASP A 110 14.10 -18.17 9.23
CA ASP A 110 13.86 -19.18 10.25
C ASP A 110 12.37 -19.33 10.55
N ILE A 111 11.93 -20.59 10.77
CA ILE A 111 10.50 -20.90 10.97
C ILE A 111 9.91 -20.20 12.20
N TRP A 112 10.68 -20.04 13.27
CA TRP A 112 10.19 -19.37 14.47
C TRP A 112 10.03 -17.86 14.25
N LEU A 113 10.89 -17.27 13.39
CA LEU A 113 10.73 -15.89 12.96
C LEU A 113 9.43 -15.73 12.13
N LEU A 114 9.14 -16.68 11.23
CA LEU A 114 7.87 -16.72 10.49
C LEU A 114 6.67 -16.89 11.43
N VAL A 115 6.75 -17.77 12.42
CA VAL A 115 5.70 -17.94 13.44
C VAL A 115 5.47 -16.61 14.18
N THR A 116 6.56 -15.93 14.59
CA THR A 116 6.46 -14.62 15.26
C THR A 116 5.77 -13.58 14.38
N ALA A 117 6.13 -13.48 13.09
CA ALA A 117 5.48 -12.61 12.15
C ALA A 117 3.99 -12.95 11.95
N CYS A 118 3.71 -14.24 11.73
CA CYS A 118 2.36 -14.74 11.49
C CYS A 118 1.44 -14.67 12.72
N ALA A 119 1.99 -14.58 13.95
CA ALA A 119 1.21 -14.34 15.17
C ALA A 119 0.45 -12.99 15.13
N GLY A 120 0.93 -12.00 14.35
CA GLY A 120 0.23 -10.74 14.12
C GLY A 120 -0.95 -10.84 13.14
N VAL A 121 -1.01 -11.88 12.31
CA VAL A 121 -2.01 -11.99 11.22
C VAL A 121 -3.45 -12.07 11.73
N PRO A 122 -3.81 -12.84 12.76
CA PRO A 122 -5.18 -12.85 13.29
C PRO A 122 -5.63 -11.46 13.73
N MET A 123 -4.79 -10.75 14.48
CA MET A 123 -5.09 -9.40 14.96
C MET A 123 -5.16 -8.41 13.79
N GLY A 124 -4.23 -8.49 12.84
CA GLY A 124 -4.22 -7.70 11.62
C GLY A 124 -5.49 -7.87 10.78
N MET A 125 -6.00 -9.11 10.67
CA MET A 125 -7.26 -9.40 10.00
C MET A 125 -8.46 -8.81 10.76
N GLY A 126 -8.47 -8.90 12.09
CA GLY A 126 -9.46 -8.24 12.96
C GLY A 126 -9.44 -6.72 12.81
N VAL A 127 -8.25 -6.12 12.71
CA VAL A 127 -8.08 -4.69 12.42
C VAL A 127 -8.64 -4.33 11.05
N LEU A 128 -8.35 -5.12 10.01
CA LEU A 128 -8.82 -4.87 8.64
C LEU A 128 -10.36 -4.82 8.59
N TYR A 129 -11.03 -5.87 9.09
CA TYR A 129 -12.48 -5.95 9.07
C TYR A 129 -13.13 -4.96 10.03
N GLY A 130 -12.54 -4.77 11.22
CA GLY A 130 -13.02 -3.81 12.21
C GLY A 130 -12.89 -2.36 11.75
N THR A 131 -11.80 -2.01 11.10
CA THR A 131 -11.62 -0.66 10.52
C THR A 131 -12.66 -0.37 9.46
N ASN A 132 -12.97 -1.33 8.57
CA ASN A 132 -14.01 -1.15 7.56
C ASN A 132 -15.39 -0.89 8.20
N ILE A 133 -15.78 -1.66 9.22
CA ILE A 133 -17.03 -1.42 9.97
C ILE A 133 -17.03 -0.06 10.66
N THR A 134 -15.90 0.33 11.26
CA THR A 134 -15.74 1.64 11.93
C THR A 134 -15.97 2.79 10.95
N LEU A 135 -15.46 2.66 9.71
CA LEU A 135 -15.68 3.63 8.63
C LEU A 135 -17.14 3.64 8.17
N LEU A 136 -17.77 2.47 8.01
CA LEU A 136 -19.18 2.35 7.64
C LEU A 136 -20.14 2.91 8.72
N ARG A 137 -19.68 2.99 9.96
CA ARG A 137 -20.38 3.64 11.10
C ARG A 137 -20.10 5.14 11.20
N ASP A 138 -19.38 5.72 10.23
CA ASP A 138 -18.95 7.13 10.22
C ASP A 138 -18.08 7.53 11.43
N ARG A 139 -17.36 6.55 12.01
CA ARG A 139 -16.42 6.79 13.12
C ARG A 139 -14.97 6.90 12.62
N THR A 140 -14.75 7.72 11.62
CA THR A 140 -13.45 7.89 10.93
C THR A 140 -12.32 8.30 11.88
N HIS A 141 -12.63 9.06 12.96
CA HIS A 141 -11.68 9.46 13.99
C HIS A 141 -11.13 8.25 14.76
N VAL A 142 -11.97 7.24 15.08
CA VAL A 142 -11.52 6.02 15.79
C VAL A 142 -10.58 5.21 14.91
N ALA A 143 -10.92 5.04 13.62
CA ALA A 143 -10.04 4.38 12.65
C ALA A 143 -8.69 5.10 12.50
N GLY A 144 -8.70 6.44 12.47
CA GLY A 144 -7.50 7.26 12.43
C GLY A 144 -6.63 7.12 13.69
N TRP A 145 -7.24 7.13 14.88
CA TRP A 145 -6.52 6.90 16.14
C TRP A 145 -5.92 5.50 16.21
N ALA A 146 -6.67 4.46 15.81
CA ALA A 146 -6.16 3.09 15.81
C ALA A 146 -4.92 2.93 14.92
N MET A 147 -4.92 3.56 13.74
CA MET A 147 -3.80 3.57 12.82
C MET A 147 -2.59 4.34 13.38
N LEU A 148 -2.82 5.53 13.94
CA LEU A 148 -1.75 6.40 14.44
C LEU A 148 -1.10 5.83 15.71
N THR A 149 -1.89 5.34 16.66
CA THR A 149 -1.38 4.76 17.92
C THR A 149 -0.61 3.48 17.67
N SER A 150 -1.05 2.64 16.73
CA SER A 150 -0.32 1.44 16.32
C SER A 150 1.07 1.79 15.74
N ALA A 151 1.12 2.74 14.81
CA ALA A 151 2.38 3.19 14.23
C ALA A 151 3.30 3.87 15.26
N ALA A 152 2.73 4.67 16.17
CA ALA A 152 3.49 5.31 17.25
C ALA A 152 4.03 4.30 18.24
N ALA A 153 3.24 3.30 18.63
CA ALA A 153 3.67 2.23 19.54
C ALA A 153 4.80 1.40 18.93
N GLN A 154 4.68 1.01 17.65
CA GLN A 154 5.74 0.32 16.93
C GLN A 154 7.01 1.16 16.86
N CYS A 155 6.91 2.42 16.44
CA CYS A 155 8.05 3.33 16.31
C CYS A 155 8.74 3.55 17.66
N LEU A 156 7.98 3.80 18.74
CA LEU A 156 8.51 3.97 20.08
C LEU A 156 9.23 2.71 20.58
N CYS A 157 8.62 1.55 20.36
CA CYS A 157 9.22 0.25 20.73
C CYS A 157 10.59 0.06 20.03
N LEU A 158 10.66 0.35 18.72
CA LEU A 158 11.90 0.25 17.95
C LEU A 158 12.95 1.27 18.39
N ILE A 159 12.56 2.51 18.74
CA ILE A 159 13.48 3.51 19.29
C ILE A 159 14.03 3.03 20.64
N VAL A 160 13.19 2.53 21.54
CA VAL A 160 13.62 2.01 22.84
C VAL A 160 14.61 0.86 22.66
N PHE A 161 14.30 -0.13 21.82
CA PHE A 161 15.22 -1.24 21.54
C PHE A 161 16.51 -0.77 20.85
N GLY A 162 16.43 0.25 19.99
CA GLY A 162 17.60 0.82 19.35
C GLY A 162 18.55 1.51 20.36
N VAL A 163 18.00 2.33 21.25
CA VAL A 163 18.77 3.04 22.29
C VAL A 163 19.35 2.08 23.34
N THR A 164 18.61 1.02 23.71
CA THR A 164 19.08 0.01 24.68
C THR A 164 20.03 -1.02 24.08
N GLY A 165 20.29 -0.99 22.77
CA GLY A 165 21.13 -1.99 22.08
C GLY A 165 20.48 -3.37 21.93
N LEU A 166 19.18 -3.49 22.20
CA LEU A 166 18.41 -4.74 22.11
C LEU A 166 17.73 -4.95 20.75
N LEU A 167 17.97 -4.03 19.78
CA LEU A 167 17.34 -4.12 18.48
C LEU A 167 17.96 -5.26 17.66
N SER A 168 17.12 -6.20 17.31
CA SER A 168 17.45 -7.38 16.52
C SER A 168 16.35 -7.67 15.50
N VAL A 169 16.59 -8.57 14.56
CA VAL A 169 15.56 -9.01 13.60
C VAL A 169 14.28 -9.48 14.32
N TRP A 170 14.44 -10.21 15.42
CA TRP A 170 13.33 -10.73 16.24
C TRP A 170 12.51 -9.63 16.89
N THR A 171 13.18 -8.64 17.50
CA THR A 171 12.47 -7.55 18.18
C THR A 171 11.74 -6.64 17.18
N VAL A 172 12.26 -6.47 15.96
CA VAL A 172 11.59 -5.73 14.90
C VAL A 172 10.32 -6.46 14.44
N VAL A 173 10.40 -7.75 14.18
CA VAL A 173 9.24 -8.57 13.78
C VAL A 173 8.20 -8.63 14.89
N ALA A 174 8.62 -8.83 16.14
CA ALA A 174 7.71 -8.86 17.29
C ALA A 174 7.01 -7.51 17.49
N ALA A 175 7.72 -6.37 17.38
CA ALA A 175 7.13 -5.04 17.48
C ALA A 175 6.10 -4.79 16.37
N TRP A 176 6.40 -5.25 15.14
CA TRP A 176 5.46 -5.18 14.03
C TRP A 176 4.19 -6.02 14.30
N ALA A 177 4.33 -7.28 14.72
CA ALA A 177 3.20 -8.14 15.03
C ALA A 177 2.36 -7.60 16.19
N ALA A 178 3.02 -7.11 17.27
CA ALA A 178 2.34 -6.52 18.43
C ALA A 178 1.60 -5.22 18.12
N SER A 179 2.03 -4.47 17.10
CA SER A 179 1.38 -3.21 16.71
C SER A 179 -0.09 -3.41 16.29
N TYR A 180 -0.43 -4.58 15.73
CA TYR A 180 -1.82 -4.93 15.42
C TYR A 180 -2.68 -5.14 16.67
N ALA A 181 -2.11 -5.65 17.77
CA ALA A 181 -2.82 -5.76 19.04
C ALA A 181 -3.19 -4.37 19.60
N VAL A 182 -2.28 -3.40 19.48
CA VAL A 182 -2.55 -2.01 19.87
C VAL A 182 -3.69 -1.43 19.02
N SER A 183 -3.62 -1.60 17.70
CA SER A 183 -4.67 -1.12 16.80
C SER A 183 -6.03 -1.73 17.11
N LEU A 184 -6.09 -3.05 17.30
CA LEU A 184 -7.32 -3.76 17.64
C LEU A 184 -7.87 -3.33 19.00
N GLY A 185 -6.97 -3.14 19.99
CA GLY A 185 -7.33 -2.64 21.32
C GLY A 185 -7.97 -1.25 21.25
N VAL A 186 -7.43 -0.33 20.46
CA VAL A 186 -8.02 1.01 20.26
C VAL A 186 -9.38 0.92 19.55
N LEU A 187 -9.50 0.10 18.50
CA LEU A 187 -10.78 -0.08 17.78
C LEU A 187 -11.89 -0.58 18.69
N THR A 188 -11.58 -1.53 19.58
CA THR A 188 -12.55 -2.12 20.52
C THR A 188 -12.85 -1.17 21.68
N ALA A 189 -11.83 -0.63 22.35
CA ALA A 189 -11.98 0.24 23.52
C ALA A 189 -12.66 1.58 23.20
N ALA A 190 -12.37 2.18 22.03
CA ALA A 190 -13.02 3.40 21.58
C ALA A 190 -14.41 3.17 20.94
N GLY A 191 -14.95 1.95 21.01
CA GLY A 191 -16.28 1.62 20.48
C GLY A 191 -16.38 1.68 18.97
N GLY A 192 -15.25 1.55 18.25
CA GLY A 192 -15.22 1.47 16.79
C GLY A 192 -15.97 0.24 16.29
N VAL A 193 -15.84 -0.86 16.99
CA VAL A 193 -16.52 -2.14 16.76
C VAL A 193 -17.14 -2.68 18.04
N THR A 194 -18.15 -3.52 17.91
CA THR A 194 -18.83 -4.17 19.03
C THR A 194 -18.48 -5.65 19.05
N VAL A 195 -17.81 -6.10 20.10
CA VAL A 195 -17.49 -7.53 20.27
C VAL A 195 -18.65 -8.22 20.99
N ARG A 196 -19.42 -9.03 20.25
CA ARG A 196 -20.53 -9.84 20.76
C ARG A 196 -20.47 -11.24 20.16
N ARG A 197 -21.39 -12.12 20.56
CA ARG A 197 -21.50 -13.47 19.97
C ARG A 197 -21.71 -13.35 18.46
N PRO A 198 -20.89 -14.04 17.64
CA PRO A 198 -20.97 -13.94 16.20
C PRO A 198 -22.20 -14.67 15.65
N ASP A 199 -22.81 -14.10 14.62
CA ASP A 199 -23.78 -14.76 13.76
C ASP A 199 -23.03 -15.55 12.67
N LEU A 200 -22.87 -16.85 12.88
CA LEU A 200 -22.11 -17.73 12.00
C LEU A 200 -22.74 -17.86 10.60
N ARG A 201 -24.06 -17.73 10.47
CA ARG A 201 -24.74 -17.79 9.15
C ARG A 201 -24.37 -16.58 8.33
N LEU A 202 -24.46 -15.38 8.92
CA LEU A 202 -24.06 -14.15 8.24
C LEU A 202 -22.54 -14.09 8.01
N ALA A 203 -21.71 -14.58 8.93
CA ALA A 203 -20.26 -14.67 8.76
C ALA A 203 -19.90 -15.50 7.52
N ARG A 204 -20.49 -16.72 7.38
CA ARG A 204 -20.30 -17.57 6.20
C ARG A 204 -20.78 -16.89 4.91
N ALA A 205 -21.96 -16.27 4.94
CA ALA A 205 -22.51 -15.55 3.78
C ALA A 205 -21.59 -14.38 3.36
N THR A 206 -21.01 -13.66 4.32
CA THR A 206 -20.05 -12.57 4.07
C THR A 206 -18.78 -13.09 3.42
N CYS A 207 -18.19 -14.19 3.90
CA CYS A 207 -17.02 -14.82 3.29
C CYS A 207 -17.30 -15.26 1.84
N LEU A 208 -18.41 -15.97 1.60
CA LEU A 208 -18.79 -16.45 0.26
C LEU A 208 -19.05 -15.29 -0.71
N LYS A 209 -19.65 -14.19 -0.23
CA LYS A 209 -19.83 -12.97 -1.03
C LYS A 209 -18.51 -12.30 -1.33
N GLY A 210 -17.59 -12.22 -0.35
CA GLY A 210 -16.26 -11.65 -0.49
C GLY A 210 -15.39 -12.37 -1.52
N LEU A 211 -15.43 -13.70 -1.55
CA LEU A 211 -14.67 -14.51 -2.52
C LEU A 211 -14.92 -14.11 -3.98
N ARG A 212 -16.10 -13.57 -4.30
CA ARG A 212 -16.42 -13.11 -5.68
C ARG A 212 -15.58 -11.89 -6.08
N PHE A 213 -15.08 -11.11 -5.12
CA PHE A 213 -14.24 -9.93 -5.34
C PHE A 213 -12.76 -10.23 -5.17
N HIS A 214 -12.44 -11.40 -4.57
CA HIS A 214 -11.08 -11.68 -4.05
C HIS A 214 -10.02 -11.84 -5.13
N ALA A 215 -10.34 -12.43 -6.28
CA ALA A 215 -9.37 -12.68 -7.34
C ALA A 215 -8.66 -11.41 -7.82
N GLY A 216 -9.39 -10.28 -7.92
CA GLY A 216 -8.81 -8.99 -8.29
C GLY A 216 -7.85 -8.44 -7.25
N SER A 217 -8.21 -8.54 -5.96
CA SER A 217 -7.37 -8.09 -4.84
C SER A 217 -6.10 -8.93 -4.72
N ALA A 218 -6.22 -10.25 -4.87
CA ALA A 218 -5.10 -11.18 -4.85
C ALA A 218 -4.12 -10.91 -6.02
N ALA A 219 -4.63 -10.74 -7.23
CA ALA A 219 -3.79 -10.41 -8.39
C ALA A 219 -3.06 -9.08 -8.22
N ALA A 220 -3.73 -8.05 -7.68
CA ALA A 220 -3.11 -6.76 -7.39
C ALA A 220 -2.01 -6.86 -6.32
N TYR A 221 -2.24 -7.64 -5.25
CA TYR A 221 -1.22 -7.89 -4.24
C TYR A 221 0.00 -8.61 -4.81
N LEU A 222 -0.22 -9.68 -5.56
CA LEU A 222 0.87 -10.44 -6.19
C LEU A 222 1.68 -9.58 -7.17
N LEU A 223 1.02 -8.73 -7.96
CA LEU A 223 1.72 -7.80 -8.85
C LEU A 223 2.69 -6.87 -8.09
N LEU A 224 2.31 -6.45 -6.88
CA LEU A 224 3.08 -5.48 -6.08
C LEU A 224 4.10 -6.12 -5.14
N ARG A 225 4.07 -7.45 -4.94
CA ARG A 225 4.88 -8.11 -3.90
C ARG A 225 5.57 -9.40 -4.33
N SER A 226 5.24 -9.96 -5.50
CA SER A 226 5.92 -11.17 -6.01
C SER A 226 7.41 -10.94 -6.28
N ASP A 227 7.78 -9.72 -6.59
CA ASP A 227 9.15 -9.28 -6.79
C ASP A 227 10.04 -9.52 -5.54
N VAL A 228 9.52 -9.24 -4.34
CA VAL A 228 10.26 -9.48 -3.08
C VAL A 228 10.53 -10.97 -2.87
N PHE A 229 9.56 -11.83 -3.15
CA PHE A 229 9.75 -13.29 -3.03
C PHE A 229 10.79 -13.80 -4.02
N LEU A 230 10.71 -13.35 -5.28
CA LEU A 230 11.67 -13.74 -6.32
C LEU A 230 13.06 -13.20 -6.04
N LEU A 231 13.16 -11.96 -5.57
CA LEU A 231 14.44 -11.36 -5.22
C LEU A 231 15.10 -12.10 -4.05
N ASN A 232 14.33 -12.45 -3.03
CA ASN A 232 14.85 -13.23 -1.90
C ASN A 232 15.36 -14.61 -2.35
N ALA A 233 14.60 -15.29 -3.21
CA ALA A 233 14.97 -16.62 -3.69
C ALA A 233 16.21 -16.62 -4.61
N LEU A 234 16.36 -15.59 -5.45
CA LEU A 234 17.37 -15.56 -6.52
C LEU A 234 18.64 -14.74 -6.17
N ALA A 235 18.49 -13.69 -5.32
CA ALA A 235 19.61 -12.80 -4.96
C ALA A 235 19.88 -12.74 -3.45
N GLY A 236 18.95 -13.19 -2.62
CA GLY A 236 19.13 -13.31 -1.16
C GLY A 236 18.71 -12.07 -0.35
N PRO A 237 18.83 -12.17 0.98
CA PRO A 237 18.28 -11.19 1.91
C PRO A 237 19.00 -9.82 1.86
N HIS A 238 20.28 -9.76 1.47
CA HIS A 238 20.99 -8.49 1.29
C HIS A 238 20.28 -7.58 0.28
N ASP A 239 20.03 -8.10 -0.91
CA ASP A 239 19.36 -7.38 -1.99
C ASP A 239 17.91 -7.01 -1.62
N VAL A 240 17.20 -7.91 -0.91
CA VAL A 240 15.87 -7.61 -0.37
C VAL A 240 15.92 -6.43 0.61
N GLY A 241 16.95 -6.35 1.46
CA GLY A 241 17.10 -5.27 2.44
C GLY A 241 17.24 -3.90 1.79
N ILE A 242 18.06 -3.79 0.74
CA ILE A 242 18.28 -2.54 -0.02
C ILE A 242 17.04 -2.22 -0.89
N TYR A 243 16.52 -3.22 -1.62
CA TYR A 243 15.37 -3.07 -2.51
C TYR A 243 14.11 -2.62 -1.78
N THR A 244 13.79 -3.22 -0.65
CA THR A 244 12.57 -2.87 0.10
C THR A 244 12.65 -1.48 0.74
N LEU A 245 13.85 -0.99 1.05
CA LEU A 245 14.04 0.42 1.40
C LEU A 245 13.75 1.31 0.19
N ALA A 246 14.27 0.95 -0.99
CA ALA A 246 14.03 1.69 -2.22
C ALA A 246 12.52 1.72 -2.57
N VAL A 247 11.81 0.60 -2.45
CA VAL A 247 10.35 0.55 -2.64
C VAL A 247 9.63 1.49 -1.67
N THR A 248 9.99 1.47 -0.38
CA THR A 248 9.38 2.34 0.64
C THR A 248 9.57 3.81 0.30
N LEU A 249 10.78 4.21 -0.12
CA LEU A 249 11.08 5.60 -0.50
C LEU A 249 10.44 5.98 -1.85
N ALA A 250 10.42 5.07 -2.81
CA ALA A 250 9.74 5.29 -4.10
C ALA A 250 8.23 5.44 -3.93
N GLU A 251 7.59 4.70 -3.03
CA GLU A 251 6.17 4.82 -2.73
C GLU A 251 5.78 6.21 -2.18
N MET A 252 6.72 6.96 -1.61
CA MET A 252 6.47 8.34 -1.18
C MET A 252 6.22 9.27 -2.35
N SER A 253 6.81 9.02 -3.52
CA SER A 253 6.60 9.83 -4.72
C SER A 253 5.15 9.87 -5.18
N ARG A 254 4.38 8.83 -4.90
CA ARG A 254 2.97 8.72 -5.34
C ARG A 254 1.97 9.39 -4.40
N LEU A 255 2.36 9.79 -3.19
CA LEU A 255 1.41 10.29 -2.17
C LEU A 255 0.60 11.49 -2.65
N ALA A 256 1.27 12.48 -3.26
CA ALA A 256 0.59 13.66 -3.80
C ALA A 256 -0.38 13.28 -4.93
N VAL A 257 0.03 12.35 -5.80
CA VAL A 257 -0.78 11.84 -6.91
C VAL A 257 -1.99 11.07 -6.40
N ASP A 258 -1.81 10.23 -5.36
CA ASP A 258 -2.87 9.44 -4.75
C ASP A 258 -3.92 10.32 -4.04
N VAL A 259 -3.48 11.37 -3.32
CA VAL A 259 -4.39 12.35 -2.70
C VAL A 259 -5.20 13.07 -3.77
N PHE A 260 -4.54 13.51 -4.85
CA PHE A 260 -5.23 14.17 -5.96
C PHE A 260 -6.23 13.25 -6.66
N ALA A 261 -5.88 11.98 -6.86
CA ALA A 261 -6.79 10.97 -7.42
C ALA A 261 -8.05 10.79 -6.56
N GLN A 262 -7.90 10.77 -5.23
CA GLN A 262 -9.04 10.62 -4.30
C GLN A 262 -9.96 11.85 -4.34
N VAL A 263 -9.40 13.06 -4.38
CA VAL A 263 -10.18 14.31 -4.42
C VAL A 263 -10.93 14.46 -5.74
N THR A 264 -10.35 14.00 -6.84
CA THR A 264 -10.96 14.15 -8.18
C THR A 264 -11.86 12.97 -8.55
N LEU A 265 -11.95 11.94 -7.72
CA LEU A 265 -12.77 10.75 -8.01
C LEU A 265 -14.24 11.12 -8.22
N SER A 266 -14.80 12.00 -7.38
CA SER A 266 -16.20 12.46 -7.50
C SER A 266 -16.49 13.15 -8.83
N LEU A 267 -15.52 13.89 -9.39
CA LEU A 267 -15.67 14.58 -10.67
C LEU A 267 -15.86 13.63 -11.86
N GLN A 268 -15.36 12.40 -11.76
CA GLN A 268 -15.53 11.37 -12.79
C GLN A 268 -16.95 10.76 -12.79
N PHE A 269 -17.69 10.94 -11.70
CA PHE A 269 -19.06 10.41 -11.50
C PHE A 269 -20.13 11.52 -11.61
N ASP A 270 -19.73 12.77 -11.83
CA ASP A 270 -20.64 13.90 -11.97
C ASP A 270 -21.12 14.00 -13.42
N ASP A 271 -22.38 13.62 -13.64
CA ASP A 271 -23.01 13.67 -14.98
C ASP A 271 -23.18 15.12 -15.48
N THR A 272 -23.05 16.12 -14.61
CA THR A 272 -23.11 17.56 -14.97
C THR A 272 -21.76 18.11 -15.42
N ALA A 273 -20.65 17.41 -15.14
CA ALA A 273 -19.28 17.85 -15.46
C ALA A 273 -18.86 17.65 -16.94
N GLY A 274 -19.77 17.15 -17.80
CA GLY A 274 -19.52 16.85 -19.20
C GLY A 274 -19.16 15.37 -19.44
N ASP A 275 -18.62 15.05 -20.64
CA ASP A 275 -18.25 13.66 -20.96
C ASP A 275 -17.19 13.14 -19.96
N SER A 276 -17.56 12.10 -19.23
CA SER A 276 -16.73 11.44 -18.21
C SER A 276 -15.34 11.02 -18.74
N ALA A 277 -15.22 10.70 -20.04
CA ALA A 277 -13.95 10.35 -20.65
C ALA A 277 -13.04 11.59 -20.83
N VAL A 278 -13.60 12.75 -21.20
CA VAL A 278 -12.85 14.01 -21.32
C VAL A 278 -12.37 14.48 -19.95
N VAL A 279 -13.23 14.39 -18.93
CA VAL A 279 -12.88 14.71 -17.55
C VAL A 279 -11.75 13.79 -17.06
N THR A 280 -11.85 12.48 -17.31
CA THR A 280 -10.82 11.51 -16.97
C THR A 280 -9.49 11.85 -17.65
N ALA A 281 -9.48 12.16 -18.93
CA ALA A 281 -8.27 12.54 -19.67
C ALA A 281 -7.62 13.79 -19.08
N ARG A 282 -8.41 14.81 -18.71
CA ARG A 282 -7.89 16.03 -18.05
C ARG A 282 -7.26 15.74 -16.69
N ILE A 283 -7.90 14.90 -15.88
CA ILE A 283 -7.35 14.47 -14.57
C ILE A 283 -6.03 13.76 -14.77
N ILE A 284 -5.92 12.83 -15.71
CA ILE A 284 -4.68 12.08 -15.98
C ILE A 284 -3.55 13.02 -16.37
N ARG A 285 -3.78 13.98 -17.27
CA ARG A 285 -2.75 14.96 -17.68
C ARG A 285 -2.18 15.72 -16.49
N PHE A 286 -3.04 16.17 -15.57
CA PHE A 286 -2.59 16.84 -14.36
C PHE A 286 -1.83 15.89 -13.43
N MET A 287 -2.31 14.64 -13.28
CA MET A 287 -1.63 13.62 -12.46
C MET A 287 -0.26 13.24 -13.01
N VAL A 288 -0.09 13.21 -14.33
CA VAL A 288 1.22 12.97 -14.96
C VAL A 288 2.19 14.11 -14.65
N LEU A 289 1.76 15.38 -14.75
CA LEU A 289 2.58 16.54 -14.39
C LEU A 289 2.99 16.51 -12.92
N LEU A 290 2.01 16.31 -12.04
CA LEU A 290 2.24 16.20 -10.60
C LEU A 290 3.17 15.02 -10.28
N GLY A 291 2.96 13.90 -10.97
CA GLY A 291 3.77 12.68 -10.82
C GLY A 291 5.21 12.89 -11.25
N VAL A 292 5.46 13.52 -12.39
CA VAL A 292 6.82 13.85 -12.84
C VAL A 292 7.51 14.79 -11.85
N ALA A 293 6.83 15.82 -11.38
CA ALA A 293 7.38 16.74 -10.38
C ALA A 293 7.72 16.01 -9.07
N SER A 294 6.82 15.15 -8.60
CA SER A 294 7.03 14.33 -7.40
C SER A 294 8.17 13.31 -7.60
N ALA A 295 8.25 12.69 -8.78
CA ALA A 295 9.31 11.75 -9.14
C ALA A 295 10.70 12.40 -9.05
N VAL A 296 10.87 13.54 -9.71
CA VAL A 296 12.13 14.30 -9.69
C VAL A 296 12.50 14.71 -8.26
N THR A 297 11.53 15.26 -7.52
CA THR A 297 11.75 15.65 -6.12
C THR A 297 12.17 14.47 -5.26
N THR A 298 11.51 13.30 -5.41
CA THR A 298 11.86 12.11 -4.63
C THR A 298 13.24 11.59 -4.98
N VAL A 299 13.61 11.47 -6.26
CA VAL A 299 14.94 11.01 -6.67
C VAL A 299 16.03 11.93 -6.13
N VAL A 300 15.87 13.25 -6.28
CA VAL A 300 16.85 14.24 -5.76
C VAL A 300 16.93 14.17 -4.23
N ALA A 301 15.80 14.14 -3.53
CA ALA A 301 15.77 14.08 -2.07
C ALA A 301 16.42 12.79 -1.56
N VAL A 302 16.10 11.63 -2.15
CA VAL A 302 16.66 10.35 -1.73
C VAL A 302 18.16 10.28 -2.00
N SER A 303 18.64 10.77 -3.14
CA SER A 303 20.07 10.81 -3.44
C SER A 303 20.86 11.65 -2.44
N ALA A 304 20.26 12.72 -1.90
CA ALA A 304 20.90 13.56 -0.89
C ALA A 304 20.83 13.00 0.53
N VAL A 305 19.75 12.25 0.85
CA VAL A 305 19.36 11.92 2.22
C VAL A 305 19.65 10.47 2.60
N VAL A 306 19.71 9.55 1.63
CA VAL A 306 19.83 8.10 1.91
C VAL A 306 21.10 7.78 2.71
N THR A 307 22.25 8.20 2.25
CA THR A 307 23.53 7.90 2.92
C THR A 307 23.63 8.54 4.32
N PRO A 308 23.34 9.84 4.51
CA PRO A 308 23.41 10.44 5.85
C PRO A 308 22.38 9.89 6.84
N LEU A 309 21.17 9.49 6.40
CA LEU A 309 20.14 8.96 7.30
C LEU A 309 20.26 7.46 7.53
N TYR A 310 20.50 6.69 6.47
CA TYR A 310 20.44 5.21 6.52
C TYR A 310 21.82 4.57 6.62
N GLY A 311 22.90 5.29 6.26
CA GLY A 311 24.26 4.79 6.29
C GLY A 311 24.78 4.34 4.91
N GLN A 312 26.10 4.16 4.81
CA GLN A 312 26.79 3.82 3.56
C GLN A 312 26.35 2.45 3.00
N ALA A 313 25.99 1.50 3.85
CA ALA A 313 25.53 0.17 3.43
C ALA A 313 24.23 0.20 2.59
N TYR A 314 23.51 1.33 2.60
CA TYR A 314 22.28 1.53 1.84
C TYR A 314 22.45 2.53 0.67
N ALA A 315 23.66 2.90 0.29
CA ALA A 315 23.92 3.91 -0.75
C ALA A 315 23.27 3.54 -2.09
N ASP A 316 23.27 2.26 -2.48
CA ASP A 316 22.70 1.76 -3.73
C ASP A 316 21.17 1.93 -3.81
N THR A 317 20.51 2.16 -2.68
CA THR A 317 19.08 2.46 -2.64
C THR A 317 18.69 3.64 -3.53
N ALA A 318 19.56 4.66 -3.64
CA ALA A 318 19.27 5.84 -4.48
C ALA A 318 19.14 5.46 -5.96
N THR A 319 20.00 4.58 -6.46
CA THR A 319 19.94 4.06 -7.83
C THR A 319 18.66 3.24 -8.05
N LEU A 320 18.29 2.39 -7.09
CA LEU A 320 17.07 1.60 -7.17
C LEU A 320 15.81 2.48 -7.18
N VAL A 321 15.78 3.54 -6.38
CA VAL A 321 14.67 4.52 -6.37
C VAL A 321 14.54 5.19 -7.74
N ALA A 322 15.66 5.57 -8.39
CA ALA A 322 15.60 6.16 -9.71
C ALA A 322 14.98 5.22 -10.77
N TRP A 323 15.20 3.90 -10.66
CA TRP A 323 14.57 2.90 -11.53
C TRP A 323 13.11 2.62 -11.18
N LEU A 324 12.72 2.66 -9.90
CA LEU A 324 11.36 2.32 -9.44
C LEU A 324 10.36 3.46 -9.60
N VAL A 325 10.79 4.70 -9.31
CA VAL A 325 9.90 5.88 -9.25
C VAL A 325 9.08 6.10 -10.53
N PRO A 326 9.63 5.98 -11.75
CA PRO A 326 8.85 6.14 -12.96
C PRO A 326 7.65 5.18 -13.02
N GLY A 327 7.85 3.91 -12.71
CA GLY A 327 6.78 2.89 -12.69
C GLY A 327 5.75 3.15 -11.60
N VAL A 328 6.18 3.48 -10.39
CA VAL A 328 5.32 3.75 -9.23
C VAL A 328 4.42 4.96 -9.46
N VAL A 329 4.98 6.04 -10.01
CA VAL A 329 4.23 7.26 -10.35
C VAL A 329 3.23 6.99 -11.46
N LEU A 330 3.64 6.29 -12.50
CA LEU A 330 2.77 5.94 -13.62
C LEU A 330 1.59 5.07 -13.16
N LEU A 331 1.84 4.10 -12.28
CA LEU A 331 0.81 3.27 -11.67
C LEU A 331 -0.25 4.11 -10.92
N SER A 332 0.17 5.13 -10.18
CA SER A 332 -0.76 6.04 -9.47
C SER A 332 -1.50 6.97 -10.42
N ALA A 333 -0.82 7.52 -11.43
CA ALA A 333 -1.43 8.38 -12.44
C ALA A 333 -2.48 7.63 -13.29
N GLY A 334 -2.37 6.30 -13.40
CA GLY A 334 -3.33 5.44 -14.10
C GLY A 334 -4.61 5.10 -13.32
N ARG A 335 -4.72 5.45 -12.03
CA ARG A 335 -5.93 5.14 -11.22
C ARG A 335 -7.25 5.62 -11.81
N PRO A 336 -7.36 6.84 -12.39
CA PRO A 336 -8.59 7.28 -13.04
C PRO A 336 -9.02 6.40 -14.22
N LEU A 337 -8.07 5.77 -14.92
CA LEU A 337 -8.40 4.80 -15.98
C LEU A 337 -9.12 3.58 -15.42
N SER A 338 -8.60 3.00 -14.34
CA SER A 338 -9.23 1.87 -13.66
C SER A 338 -10.64 2.23 -13.19
N SER A 339 -10.84 3.42 -12.60
CA SER A 339 -12.14 3.90 -12.13
C SER A 339 -13.13 4.07 -13.30
N PHE A 340 -12.70 4.64 -14.42
CA PHE A 340 -13.51 4.78 -15.63
C PHE A 340 -13.92 3.42 -16.20
N LEU A 341 -12.98 2.49 -16.34
CA LEU A 341 -13.22 1.15 -16.89
C LEU A 341 -14.15 0.31 -16.00
N LEU A 342 -14.04 0.44 -14.67
CA LEU A 342 -14.97 -0.20 -13.72
C LEU A 342 -16.39 0.35 -13.84
N ARG A 343 -16.55 1.67 -14.00
CA ARG A 343 -17.86 2.31 -14.23
C ARG A 343 -18.52 1.78 -15.50
N ALA A 344 -17.75 1.57 -16.56
CA ALA A 344 -18.23 1.00 -17.82
C ALA A 344 -18.63 -0.49 -17.70
N ARG A 345 -18.73 -1.06 -16.49
CA ARG A 345 -19.02 -2.47 -16.18
C ARG A 345 -18.05 -3.46 -16.84
N MET A 346 -16.86 -3.02 -17.15
CA MET A 346 -15.83 -3.81 -17.81
C MET A 346 -14.85 -4.43 -16.79
N SER A 347 -15.35 -5.16 -15.79
CA SER A 347 -14.52 -5.76 -14.74
C SER A 347 -13.40 -6.65 -15.29
N ARG A 348 -13.65 -7.38 -16.37
CA ARG A 348 -12.63 -8.20 -17.07
C ARG A 348 -11.50 -7.36 -17.66
N VAL A 349 -11.81 -6.13 -18.08
CA VAL A 349 -10.85 -5.19 -18.68
C VAL A 349 -9.94 -4.55 -17.62
N VAL A 350 -10.28 -4.65 -16.33
CA VAL A 350 -9.40 -4.24 -15.23
C VAL A 350 -8.54 -5.41 -14.76
N VAL A 351 -9.11 -6.61 -14.68
CA VAL A 351 -8.41 -7.80 -14.19
C VAL A 351 -7.37 -8.30 -15.19
N LEU A 352 -7.70 -8.34 -16.49
CA LEU A 352 -6.80 -8.87 -17.52
C LEU A 352 -5.47 -8.09 -17.63
N PRO A 353 -5.43 -6.75 -17.69
CA PRO A 353 -4.17 -6.00 -17.63
C PRO A 353 -3.33 -6.28 -16.38
N SER A 354 -3.98 -6.47 -15.23
CA SER A 354 -3.26 -6.78 -13.97
C SER A 354 -2.61 -8.17 -14.02
N LEU A 355 -3.31 -9.16 -14.55
CA LEU A 355 -2.75 -10.50 -14.75
C LEU A 355 -1.62 -10.51 -15.78
N THR A 356 -1.78 -9.80 -16.90
CA THR A 356 -0.72 -9.67 -17.91
C THR A 356 0.52 -8.98 -17.30
N ALA A 357 0.33 -7.91 -16.55
CA ALA A 357 1.43 -7.23 -15.88
C ALA A 357 2.12 -8.13 -14.83
N LEU A 358 1.37 -8.97 -14.11
CA LEU A 358 1.93 -9.97 -13.19
C LEU A 358 2.81 -10.99 -13.94
N VAL A 359 2.34 -11.52 -15.06
CA VAL A 359 3.12 -12.47 -15.89
C VAL A 359 4.40 -11.79 -16.41
N VAL A 360 4.29 -10.55 -16.90
CA VAL A 360 5.45 -9.75 -17.33
C VAL A 360 6.41 -9.52 -16.17
N ASN A 361 5.89 -9.14 -14.99
CA ASN A 361 6.70 -8.92 -13.78
C ASN A 361 7.48 -10.18 -13.39
N VAL A 362 6.79 -11.32 -13.26
CA VAL A 362 7.42 -12.60 -12.87
C VAL A 362 8.45 -13.04 -13.91
N GLY A 363 8.11 -12.98 -15.20
CA GLY A 363 9.01 -13.36 -16.27
C GLY A 363 10.28 -12.49 -16.35
N LEU A 364 10.12 -11.18 -16.24
CA LEU A 364 11.26 -10.26 -16.23
C LEU A 364 12.10 -10.38 -14.94
N ASN A 365 11.48 -10.56 -13.78
CA ASN A 365 12.21 -10.82 -12.55
C ASN A 365 13.05 -12.09 -12.64
N ALA A 366 12.48 -13.18 -13.14
CA ALA A 366 13.22 -14.44 -13.34
C ALA A 366 14.41 -14.29 -14.30
N ALA A 367 14.31 -13.42 -15.30
CA ALA A 367 15.36 -13.18 -16.28
C ALA A 367 16.41 -12.18 -15.80
N LEU A 368 15.99 -11.09 -15.13
CA LEU A 368 16.87 -9.96 -14.82
C LEU A 368 17.52 -10.06 -13.44
N ILE A 369 16.88 -10.66 -12.44
CA ILE A 369 17.45 -10.77 -11.10
C ILE A 369 18.76 -11.56 -11.09
N PRO A 370 18.91 -12.71 -11.78
CA PRO A 370 20.16 -13.45 -11.78
C PRO A 370 21.35 -12.66 -12.35
N ALA A 371 21.08 -11.73 -13.27
CA ALA A 371 22.14 -10.91 -13.90
C ALA A 371 22.42 -9.59 -13.17
N TRP A 372 21.37 -8.95 -12.61
CA TRP A 372 21.46 -7.58 -12.11
C TRP A 372 20.92 -7.40 -10.68
N GLY A 373 20.59 -8.49 -9.97
CA GLY A 373 20.11 -8.45 -8.58
C GLY A 373 18.93 -7.51 -8.38
N ALA A 374 18.99 -6.67 -7.35
CA ALA A 374 17.96 -5.70 -7.02
C ALA A 374 17.68 -4.68 -8.13
N VAL A 375 18.68 -4.33 -8.96
CA VAL A 375 18.48 -3.41 -10.10
C VAL A 375 17.59 -4.07 -11.15
N GLY A 376 17.83 -5.35 -11.46
CA GLY A 376 16.99 -6.13 -12.37
C GLY A 376 15.54 -6.20 -11.90
N CYS A 377 15.35 -6.37 -10.59
CA CYS A 377 14.03 -6.36 -9.96
C CYS A 377 13.32 -5.00 -10.09
N ALA A 378 14.02 -3.88 -9.88
CA ALA A 378 13.48 -2.54 -10.02
C ALA A 378 13.04 -2.23 -11.47
N ILE A 379 13.85 -2.64 -12.44
CA ILE A 379 13.53 -2.49 -13.87
C ILE A 379 12.31 -3.36 -14.24
N ALA A 380 12.29 -4.63 -13.81
CA ALA A 380 11.18 -5.54 -14.06
C ALA A 380 9.85 -4.97 -13.54
N SER A 381 9.85 -4.44 -12.32
CA SER A 381 8.67 -3.81 -11.70
C SER A 381 8.21 -2.58 -12.47
N THR A 382 9.12 -1.71 -12.88
CA THR A 382 8.79 -0.51 -13.68
C THR A 382 8.21 -0.88 -15.05
N VAL A 383 8.78 -1.87 -15.74
CA VAL A 383 8.25 -2.36 -17.03
C VAL A 383 6.86 -2.99 -16.85
N ALA A 384 6.66 -3.79 -15.80
CA ALA A 384 5.37 -4.41 -15.51
C ALA A 384 4.28 -3.35 -15.22
N TYR A 385 4.57 -2.33 -14.40
CA TYR A 385 3.63 -1.23 -14.13
C TYR A 385 3.33 -0.42 -15.39
N THR A 386 4.34 -0.18 -16.22
CA THR A 386 4.17 0.49 -17.51
C THR A 386 3.27 -0.33 -18.45
N SER A 387 3.45 -1.65 -18.51
CA SER A 387 2.63 -2.54 -19.34
C SER A 387 1.18 -2.56 -18.87
N LEU A 388 0.93 -2.56 -17.56
CA LEU A 388 -0.41 -2.43 -16.97
C LEU A 388 -1.11 -1.16 -17.47
N ILE A 389 -0.43 -0.02 -17.35
CA ILE A 389 -1.02 1.27 -17.73
C ILE A 389 -1.18 1.38 -19.24
N ALA A 390 -0.23 0.88 -20.03
CA ALA A 390 -0.34 0.87 -21.48
C ALA A 390 -1.58 0.08 -21.97
N LEU A 391 -1.85 -1.08 -21.36
CA LEU A 391 -3.05 -1.86 -21.65
C LEU A 391 -4.33 -1.12 -21.22
N GLN A 392 -4.35 -0.50 -20.04
CA GLN A 392 -5.51 0.30 -19.60
C GLN A 392 -5.75 1.51 -20.50
N VAL A 393 -4.70 2.19 -20.97
CA VAL A 393 -4.79 3.28 -21.95
C VAL A 393 -5.36 2.77 -23.28
N ALA A 394 -4.91 1.60 -23.77
CA ALA A 394 -5.44 1.03 -24.99
C ALA A 394 -6.94 0.70 -24.89
N TYR A 395 -7.38 0.12 -23.77
CA TYR A 395 -8.79 -0.13 -23.50
C TYR A 395 -9.60 1.16 -23.37
N PHE A 396 -9.07 2.15 -22.65
CA PHE A 396 -9.71 3.47 -22.51
C PHE A 396 -9.90 4.12 -23.89
N SER A 397 -8.85 4.18 -24.71
CA SER A 397 -8.90 4.79 -26.03
C SER A 397 -9.91 4.11 -26.95
N ARG A 398 -10.00 2.76 -26.89
CA ARG A 398 -11.00 2.01 -27.67
C ARG A 398 -12.43 2.25 -27.21
N THR A 399 -12.64 2.42 -25.89
CA THR A 399 -13.98 2.56 -25.31
C THR A 399 -14.51 3.98 -25.42
N SER A 400 -13.64 4.98 -25.25
CA SER A 400 -14.01 6.41 -25.23
C SER A 400 -13.85 7.13 -26.57
N GLY A 401 -13.13 6.51 -27.52
CA GLY A 401 -12.74 7.18 -28.77
C GLY A 401 -11.63 8.25 -28.60
N ILE A 402 -11.15 8.49 -27.37
CA ILE A 402 -10.11 9.47 -27.08
C ILE A 402 -8.74 8.84 -27.30
N GLY A 403 -7.95 9.40 -28.22
CA GLY A 403 -6.61 8.92 -28.52
C GLY A 403 -5.65 9.06 -27.32
N TRP A 404 -4.70 8.13 -27.18
CA TRP A 404 -3.71 8.13 -26.08
C TRP A 404 -2.90 9.44 -25.98
N ARG A 405 -2.68 10.15 -27.09
CA ARG A 405 -1.99 11.46 -27.11
C ARG A 405 -2.72 12.52 -26.29
N CYS A 406 -4.04 12.43 -26.18
CA CYS A 406 -4.85 13.33 -25.37
C CYS A 406 -4.68 13.11 -23.85
N LEU A 407 -4.03 12.02 -23.43
CA LEU A 407 -3.68 11.75 -22.03
C LEU A 407 -2.33 12.34 -21.64
N LEU A 408 -1.53 12.79 -22.61
CA LEU A 408 -0.26 13.44 -22.35
C LEU A 408 -0.47 14.94 -22.13
N PRO A 409 0.24 15.55 -21.15
CA PRO A 409 0.16 16.98 -20.92
C PRO A 409 0.70 17.77 -22.12
N THR A 410 0.01 18.84 -22.46
CA THR A 410 0.47 19.78 -23.48
C THR A 410 1.55 20.71 -22.92
N GLY A 411 2.41 21.27 -23.80
CA GLY A 411 3.44 22.23 -23.39
C GLY A 411 2.86 23.45 -22.67
N ALA A 412 1.68 23.93 -23.10
CA ALA A 412 0.97 25.04 -22.45
C ALA A 412 0.49 24.66 -21.02
N GLU A 413 0.02 23.43 -20.80
CA GLU A 413 -0.37 22.95 -19.46
C GLU A 413 0.84 22.79 -18.56
N ALA A 414 1.95 22.25 -19.07
CA ALA A 414 3.20 22.14 -18.33
C ALA A 414 3.75 23.51 -17.90
N THR A 415 3.71 24.51 -18.80
CA THR A 415 4.14 25.88 -18.47
C THR A 415 3.23 26.53 -17.42
N ARG A 416 1.91 26.37 -17.53
CA ARG A 416 0.97 26.87 -16.51
C ARG A 416 1.20 26.21 -15.17
N PHE A 417 1.39 24.90 -15.14
CA PHE A 417 1.69 24.14 -13.91
C PHE A 417 2.97 24.64 -13.23
N THR A 418 4.07 24.76 -13.97
CA THR A 418 5.35 25.24 -13.42
C THR A 418 5.26 26.70 -12.94
N THR A 419 4.53 27.56 -13.64
CA THR A 419 4.32 28.96 -13.23
C THR A 419 3.49 29.05 -11.95
N GLU A 420 2.44 28.24 -11.82
CA GLU A 420 1.60 28.20 -10.61
C GLU A 420 2.37 27.66 -9.39
N VAL A 421 3.16 26.60 -9.58
CA VAL A 421 4.05 26.07 -8.53
C VAL A 421 5.04 27.14 -8.08
N LYS A 422 5.72 27.83 -9.00
CA LYS A 422 6.64 28.93 -8.67
C LYS A 422 5.95 30.06 -7.92
N ARG A 423 4.74 30.43 -8.33
CA ARG A 423 3.93 31.47 -7.67
C ARG A 423 3.63 31.11 -6.24
N ARG A 424 3.15 29.88 -5.98
CA ARG A 424 2.83 29.41 -4.64
C ARG A 424 4.06 29.27 -3.75
N CYS A 425 5.17 28.77 -4.27
CA CYS A 425 6.44 28.74 -3.52
C CYS A 425 6.90 30.13 -3.09
N ARG A 426 6.80 31.15 -3.97
CA ARG A 426 7.11 32.54 -3.61
C ARG A 426 6.19 33.10 -2.52
N GLN A 427 4.90 32.79 -2.57
CA GLN A 427 3.95 33.22 -1.54
C GLN A 427 4.24 32.60 -0.17
N LEU A 428 4.65 31.33 -0.12
CA LEU A 428 5.07 30.67 1.11
C LEU A 428 6.37 31.23 1.69
N HIS A 429 7.31 31.68 0.86
CA HIS A 429 8.53 32.36 1.31
C HIS A 429 8.27 33.76 1.82
N LEU A 430 7.35 34.52 1.20
CA LEU A 430 6.99 35.87 1.63
C LEU A 430 6.14 35.89 2.89
N GLY A 431 5.28 34.88 3.11
CA GLY A 431 4.48 34.74 4.34
C GLY A 431 5.27 34.23 5.56
N ARG A 432 6.56 33.86 5.41
CA ARG A 432 7.48 33.56 6.53
C ARG A 432 8.37 34.74 6.92
N ALA A 433 8.36 35.80 6.12
CA ALA A 433 9.18 37.00 6.34
C ALA A 433 8.35 38.18 6.91
N ALA A 434 7.04 38.01 7.12
CA ALA A 434 6.13 38.88 7.84
C ALA A 434 5.65 38.19 9.12
#